data_172a0ee4f7b2fa91e6645d447ebddb7b
#
_entry.id   172a0ee4f7b2fa91e6645d447ebddb7b
#
_cell.length_a   1.000
_cell.length_b   1.000
_cell.length_c   1.000
_cell.angle_alpha   90.00
_cell.angle_beta   90.00
_cell.angle_gamma   90.00
#
_symmetry.space_group_name_H-M   'P 1'
#
loop_
_entity.id
_entity.type
_entity.pdbx_description
1 polymer ?
#
loop_
_entity_poly.entity_id
_entity_poly.type
_entity_poly.pdbx_seq_one_letter_code
_entity_poly.pdbx_strand_id
1 'polypeptide(L)'
;AKNLQNDSLFWGTWINNMFDYGSVRRPYGVNGAGLVTIDRRERKDAFYLYKALWNKEEPTLHITDKRRTLRDGERQAFHIYSSAGAPTLLAGADTLAVTEYATCQYRTDSVSLRGTVEIKAIAGPLRDSVTLRVGNVLKPKRLQGPRRTVNPQPTN
;
A
#
# COMPACT_ATOMS: atom_id res chain seq x y z
N ALA A 1 -14.10 2.22 10.92
CA ALA A 1 -13.42 2.83 12.05
C ALA A 1 -14.22 4.07 12.45
N LYS A 2 -14.70 4.15 13.72
CA LYS A 2 -15.32 5.36 14.26
C LYS A 2 -14.32 6.50 14.12
N ASN A 3 -14.82 7.64 13.65
CA ASN A 3 -13.99 8.84 13.46
C ASN A 3 -13.66 9.42 14.84
N LEU A 4 -12.60 8.93 15.46
CA LEU A 4 -12.16 9.35 16.80
C LEU A 4 -11.84 10.85 16.89
N GLN A 5 -11.70 11.52 15.73
CA GLN A 5 -11.41 12.96 15.65
C GLN A 5 -12.55 13.85 16.21
N ASN A 6 -13.75 13.30 16.36
CA ASN A 6 -14.91 14.03 16.91
C ASN A 6 -15.24 13.65 18.37
N ASP A 7 -14.39 12.86 19.01
CA ASP A 7 -14.55 12.51 20.42
C ASP A 7 -13.87 13.57 21.29
N SER A 8 -14.63 14.23 22.14
CA SER A 8 -14.15 15.29 23.02
C SER A 8 -13.10 14.82 24.06
N LEU A 9 -13.03 13.52 24.30
CA LEU A 9 -12.03 12.90 25.17
C LEU A 9 -10.74 12.54 24.44
N PHE A 10 -10.73 12.66 23.09
CA PHE A 10 -9.61 12.27 22.25
C PHE A 10 -8.80 13.50 21.83
N TRP A 11 -7.64 13.69 22.40
CA TRP A 11 -6.79 14.85 22.18
C TRP A 11 -5.70 14.66 21.11
N GLY A 12 -5.46 13.45 20.64
CA GLY A 12 -4.53 13.22 19.54
C GLY A 12 -4.11 11.77 19.33
N THR A 13 -3.44 11.55 18.21
CA THR A 13 -2.75 10.30 17.87
C THR A 13 -1.34 10.61 17.39
N TRP A 14 -0.47 9.63 17.53
CA TRP A 14 0.85 9.64 16.91
C TRP A 14 1.13 8.31 16.23
N ILE A 15 2.01 8.34 15.24
CA ILE A 15 2.38 7.17 14.47
C ILE A 15 3.72 6.64 14.99
N ASN A 16 3.73 5.38 15.36
CA ASN A 16 4.96 4.67 15.67
C ASN A 16 5.17 3.61 14.55
N ASN A 17 6.08 3.82 13.62
CA ASN A 17 7.18 4.79 13.52
C ASN A 17 7.17 5.52 12.18
N MET A 18 7.94 6.62 12.08
CA MET A 18 8.18 7.26 10.78
C MET A 18 9.02 6.39 9.84
N PHE A 19 10.05 5.73 10.36
CA PHE A 19 10.96 4.89 9.57
C PHE A 19 10.91 3.43 10.00
N ASP A 20 11.16 2.51 9.06
CA ASP A 20 11.53 1.15 9.40
C ASP A 20 12.82 1.15 10.22
N TYR A 21 12.98 0.15 11.07
CA TYR A 21 14.13 0.07 11.96
C TYR A 21 14.64 -1.35 12.12
N GLY A 22 15.91 -1.49 12.51
CA GLY A 22 16.54 -2.78 12.80
C GLY A 22 15.84 -3.48 13.96
N SER A 23 15.60 -4.79 13.84
CA SER A 23 14.99 -5.60 14.88
C SER A 23 15.40 -7.05 14.79
N VAL A 24 16.14 -7.50 15.77
CA VAL A 24 16.58 -8.90 15.88
C VAL A 24 15.43 -9.91 16.02
N ARG A 25 14.24 -9.43 16.40
CA ARG A 25 13.05 -10.26 16.57
C ARG A 25 12.27 -10.49 15.27
N ARG A 26 12.65 -9.83 14.18
CA ARG A 26 11.94 -9.90 12.89
C ARG A 26 12.75 -10.67 11.85
N PRO A 27 12.08 -11.39 10.93
CA PRO A 27 12.75 -11.95 9.77
C PRO A 27 13.54 -10.87 9.02
N TYR A 28 14.73 -11.20 8.54
CA TYR A 28 15.62 -10.28 7.83
C TYR A 28 16.14 -9.08 8.64
N GLY A 29 15.99 -9.11 9.99
CA GLY A 29 16.54 -8.08 10.87
C GLY A 29 15.89 -6.70 10.78
N VAL A 30 14.72 -6.58 10.14
CA VAL A 30 14.02 -5.30 9.93
C VAL A 30 12.57 -5.37 10.39
N ASN A 31 12.14 -4.38 11.16
CA ASN A 31 10.72 -4.13 11.42
C ASN A 31 10.18 -3.15 10.37
N GLY A 32 9.31 -3.66 9.50
CA GLY A 32 8.72 -2.91 8.40
C GLY A 32 7.48 -2.10 8.76
N ALA A 33 7.28 -1.71 10.02
CA ALA A 33 6.10 -0.95 10.45
C ALA A 33 6.18 0.57 10.19
N GLY A 34 7.32 1.07 9.71
CA GLY A 34 7.50 2.49 9.40
C GLY A 34 6.70 2.97 8.19
N LEU A 35 6.46 4.27 8.10
CA LEU A 35 5.87 4.93 6.92
C LEU A 35 6.85 5.06 5.76
N VAL A 36 8.14 5.05 6.06
CA VAL A 36 9.26 5.19 5.11
C VAL A 36 10.22 4.03 5.33
N THR A 37 10.87 3.56 4.28
CA THR A 37 11.83 2.46 4.35
C THR A 37 13.05 2.79 5.23
N ILE A 38 13.76 1.75 5.69
CA ILE A 38 14.92 1.89 6.60
C ILE A 38 16.03 2.75 5.99
N ASP A 39 16.21 2.68 4.67
CA ASP A 39 17.17 3.48 3.91
C ASP A 39 16.67 4.91 3.61
N ARG A 40 15.45 5.23 4.06
CA ARG A 40 14.77 6.54 3.90
C ARG A 40 14.48 6.95 2.45
N ARG A 41 14.58 6.04 1.50
CA ARG A 41 14.42 6.35 0.07
C ARG A 41 12.98 6.28 -0.41
N GLU A 42 12.18 5.36 0.18
CA GLU A 42 10.82 5.12 -0.29
C GLU A 42 9.77 5.45 0.75
N ARG A 43 8.78 6.23 0.36
CA ARG A 43 7.56 6.47 1.10
C ARG A 43 6.58 5.34 0.78
N LYS A 44 6.06 4.70 1.82
CA LYS A 44 5.09 3.59 1.66
C LYS A 44 3.66 4.11 1.54
N ASP A 45 2.73 3.24 1.17
CA ASP A 45 1.33 3.63 1.00
C ASP A 45 0.74 4.29 2.25
N ALA A 46 1.08 3.80 3.44
CA ALA A 46 0.66 4.41 4.69
C ALA A 46 1.11 5.88 4.84
N PHE A 47 2.29 6.26 4.34
CA PHE A 47 2.72 7.66 4.33
C PHE A 47 1.74 8.54 3.54
N TYR A 48 1.32 8.08 2.37
CA TYR A 48 0.40 8.83 1.51
C TYR A 48 -1.02 8.88 2.08
N LEU A 49 -1.45 7.84 2.81
CA LEU A 49 -2.71 7.89 3.55
C LEU A 49 -2.71 9.01 4.58
N TYR A 50 -1.68 9.05 5.44
CA TYR A 50 -1.58 10.09 6.46
C TYR A 50 -1.37 11.47 5.85
N LYS A 51 -0.61 11.58 4.74
CA LYS A 51 -0.49 12.82 4.00
C LYS A 51 -1.86 13.29 3.49
N ALA A 52 -2.66 12.41 2.91
CA ALA A 52 -4.01 12.74 2.42
C ALA A 52 -4.96 13.19 3.54
N LEU A 53 -4.83 12.59 4.73
CA LEU A 53 -5.71 12.91 5.86
C LEU A 53 -5.30 14.21 6.58
N TRP A 54 -4.01 14.47 6.73
CA TRP A 54 -3.51 15.50 7.63
C TRP A 54 -2.91 16.73 6.94
N ASN A 55 -2.32 16.58 5.76
CA ASN A 55 -1.74 17.72 5.04
C ASN A 55 -2.85 18.46 4.28
N LYS A 56 -3.13 19.70 4.70
CA LYS A 56 -4.13 20.57 4.08
C LYS A 56 -3.53 21.50 3.02
N GLU A 57 -2.22 21.66 3.00
CA GLU A 57 -1.52 22.59 2.11
C GLU A 57 -1.23 21.94 0.76
N GLU A 58 -0.82 20.68 0.77
CA GLU A 58 -0.48 19.93 -0.43
C GLU A 58 -1.45 18.79 -0.66
N PRO A 59 -2.35 18.88 -1.63
CA PRO A 59 -3.27 17.80 -1.94
C PRO A 59 -2.50 16.54 -2.40
N THR A 60 -3.05 15.39 -2.06
CA THR A 60 -2.45 14.09 -2.33
C THR A 60 -3.32 13.29 -3.28
N LEU A 61 -2.69 12.63 -4.24
CA LEU A 61 -3.26 11.55 -5.04
C LEU A 61 -2.24 10.42 -5.12
N HIS A 62 -2.62 9.21 -4.72
CA HIS A 62 -1.71 8.07 -4.68
C HIS A 62 -2.44 6.75 -4.93
N ILE A 63 -2.01 6.02 -5.96
CA ILE A 63 -2.41 4.63 -6.20
C ILE A 63 -1.58 3.75 -5.27
N THR A 64 -2.23 2.87 -4.49
CA THR A 64 -1.52 2.00 -3.56
C THR A 64 -0.86 0.81 -4.25
N ASP A 65 0.04 0.15 -3.52
CA ASP A 65 0.68 -1.12 -3.93
C ASP A 65 1.46 -1.02 -5.27
N LYS A 66 1.97 0.17 -5.59
CA LYS A 66 2.72 0.43 -6.83
C LYS A 66 4.02 -0.37 -6.93
N ARG A 67 4.59 -0.80 -5.81
CA ARG A 67 5.81 -1.63 -5.79
C ARG A 67 5.58 -3.06 -6.29
N ARG A 68 4.33 -3.54 -6.23
CA ARG A 68 3.94 -4.83 -6.80
C ARG A 68 3.54 -4.67 -8.26
N THR A 69 4.50 -4.42 -9.13
CA THR A 69 4.25 -4.26 -10.57
C THR A 69 3.89 -5.58 -11.25
N LEU A 70 4.31 -6.72 -10.68
CA LEU A 70 3.90 -8.06 -11.15
C LEU A 70 2.71 -8.53 -10.31
N ARG A 71 1.57 -8.75 -10.95
CA ARG A 71 0.32 -9.19 -10.33
C ARG A 71 -0.05 -10.58 -10.81
N ASP A 72 -0.25 -11.50 -9.86
CA ASP A 72 -0.73 -12.84 -10.14
C ASP A 72 -2.27 -12.83 -10.22
N GLY A 73 -2.81 -13.66 -11.16
CA GLY A 73 -4.24 -13.72 -11.43
C GLY A 73 -4.76 -12.55 -12.26
N GLU A 74 -5.93 -12.75 -12.86
CA GLU A 74 -6.53 -11.79 -13.79
C GLU A 74 -7.37 -10.71 -13.09
N ARG A 75 -7.92 -11.03 -11.91
CA ARG A 75 -8.78 -10.10 -11.18
C ARG A 75 -7.96 -9.22 -10.24
N GLN A 76 -8.04 -7.92 -10.47
CA GLN A 76 -7.32 -6.91 -9.72
C GLN A 76 -8.30 -5.88 -9.13
N ALA A 77 -8.07 -5.45 -7.90
CA ALA A 77 -8.74 -4.30 -7.28
C ALA A 77 -7.69 -3.25 -6.93
N PHE A 78 -8.08 -1.99 -7.01
CA PHE A 78 -7.20 -0.86 -6.73
C PHE A 78 -7.70 -0.07 -5.55
N HIS A 79 -6.78 0.38 -4.72
CA HIS A 79 -7.03 1.35 -3.66
C HIS A 79 -6.28 2.64 -3.99
N ILE A 80 -6.94 3.77 -3.78
CA ILE A 80 -6.41 5.09 -4.09
C ILE A 80 -6.61 5.99 -2.86
N TYR A 81 -5.61 6.76 -2.53
CA TYR A 81 -5.72 7.84 -1.55
C TYR A 81 -5.78 9.17 -2.28
N SER A 82 -6.82 9.97 -1.99
CA SER A 82 -7.00 11.29 -2.59
C SER A 82 -7.60 12.26 -1.59
N SER A 83 -6.93 13.40 -1.37
CA SER A 83 -7.49 14.54 -0.66
C SER A 83 -8.01 15.64 -1.61
N ALA A 84 -7.90 15.42 -2.93
CA ALA A 84 -8.38 16.33 -3.97
C ALA A 84 -9.78 15.93 -4.52
N GLY A 85 -10.54 15.14 -3.75
CA GLY A 85 -11.83 14.61 -4.15
C GLY A 85 -11.74 13.25 -4.85
N ALA A 86 -12.88 12.78 -5.36
CA ALA A 86 -12.99 11.47 -6.02
C ALA A 86 -12.10 11.39 -7.27
N PRO A 87 -11.20 10.42 -7.36
CA PRO A 87 -10.35 10.27 -8.52
C PRO A 87 -11.07 9.57 -9.66
N THR A 88 -10.72 9.93 -10.90
CA THR A 88 -11.00 9.10 -12.07
C THR A 88 -9.84 8.10 -12.21
N LEU A 89 -10.15 6.82 -12.31
CA LEU A 89 -9.17 5.76 -12.52
C LEU A 89 -9.30 5.16 -13.91
N LEU A 90 -8.19 5.08 -14.64
CA LEU A 90 -8.11 4.51 -15.97
C LEU A 90 -7.24 3.26 -15.95
N ALA A 91 -7.66 2.21 -16.66
CA ALA A 91 -6.85 1.03 -16.96
C ALA A 91 -6.68 0.93 -18.49
N GLY A 92 -5.55 1.40 -19.00
CA GLY A 92 -5.40 1.62 -20.42
C GLY A 92 -6.40 2.67 -20.92
N ALA A 93 -7.32 2.27 -21.80
CA ALA A 93 -8.39 3.13 -22.33
C ALA A 93 -9.69 3.09 -21.48
N ASP A 94 -9.83 2.10 -20.60
CA ASP A 94 -11.07 1.87 -19.86
C ASP A 94 -11.11 2.71 -18.59
N THR A 95 -12.27 3.33 -18.31
CA THR A 95 -12.53 4.02 -17.04
C THR A 95 -13.10 3.04 -16.03
N LEU A 96 -12.49 2.98 -14.86
CA LEU A 96 -12.92 2.11 -13.76
C LEU A 96 -13.77 2.89 -12.76
N ALA A 97 -14.89 2.29 -12.35
CA ALA A 97 -15.73 2.85 -11.29
C ALA A 97 -14.96 2.83 -9.96
N VAL A 98 -15.00 3.97 -9.27
CA VAL A 98 -14.31 4.18 -7.99
C VAL A 98 -15.32 4.59 -6.94
N THR A 99 -15.27 3.95 -5.77
CA THR A 99 -16.17 4.22 -4.64
C THR A 99 -15.36 4.67 -3.43
N GLU A 100 -15.78 5.74 -2.78
CA GLU A 100 -15.23 6.14 -1.50
C GLU A 100 -15.75 5.20 -0.40
N TYR A 101 -14.85 4.63 0.39
CA TYR A 101 -15.21 3.74 1.50
C TYR A 101 -14.78 4.28 2.87
N ALA A 102 -13.90 5.28 2.88
CA ALA A 102 -13.50 6.04 4.07
C ALA A 102 -12.92 7.39 3.62
N THR A 103 -12.78 8.34 4.52
CA THR A 103 -12.22 9.68 4.24
C THR A 103 -10.90 9.59 3.47
N CYS A 104 -10.83 10.24 2.31
CA CYS A 104 -9.69 10.23 1.39
C CYS A 104 -9.29 8.83 0.86
N GLN A 105 -10.14 7.82 0.99
CA GLN A 105 -9.85 6.45 0.61
C GLN A 105 -10.88 5.92 -0.38
N TYR A 106 -10.41 5.55 -1.55
CA TYR A 106 -11.21 5.10 -2.68
C TYR A 106 -10.79 3.69 -3.09
N ARG A 107 -11.72 2.93 -3.63
CA ARG A 107 -11.45 1.60 -4.20
C ARG A 107 -12.26 1.34 -5.45
N THR A 108 -11.76 0.44 -6.30
CA THR A 108 -12.55 -0.16 -7.37
C THR A 108 -13.12 -1.50 -6.93
N ASP A 109 -14.15 -1.95 -7.63
CA ASP A 109 -14.46 -3.37 -7.67
C ASP A 109 -13.33 -4.16 -8.36
N SER A 110 -13.39 -5.48 -8.24
CA SER A 110 -12.41 -6.34 -8.89
C SER A 110 -12.64 -6.38 -10.40
N VAL A 111 -11.68 -5.88 -11.16
CA VAL A 111 -11.68 -5.84 -12.63
C VAL A 111 -10.74 -6.87 -13.22
N SER A 112 -11.08 -7.42 -14.41
CA SER A 112 -10.22 -8.37 -15.11
C SER A 112 -9.22 -7.62 -15.97
N LEU A 113 -7.93 -7.87 -15.74
CA LEU A 113 -6.82 -7.28 -16.49
C LEU A 113 -5.87 -8.37 -16.95
N ARG A 114 -5.23 -8.19 -18.11
CA ARG A 114 -4.22 -9.12 -18.66
C ARG A 114 -3.08 -8.35 -19.31
N GLY A 115 -1.89 -8.96 -19.27
CA GLY A 115 -0.70 -8.41 -19.92
C GLY A 115 -0.17 -7.16 -19.22
N THR A 116 0.39 -6.26 -20.00
CA THR A 116 0.93 -4.99 -19.49
C THR A 116 -0.12 -3.91 -19.60
N VAL A 117 -0.51 -3.34 -18.46
CA VAL A 117 -1.57 -2.32 -18.39
C VAL A 117 -1.05 -1.13 -17.57
N GLU A 118 -1.22 0.07 -18.10
CA GLU A 118 -0.99 1.30 -17.34
C GLU A 118 -2.27 1.68 -16.59
N ILE A 119 -2.14 1.86 -15.28
CA ILE A 119 -3.20 2.38 -14.41
C ILE A 119 -2.89 3.84 -14.13
N LYS A 120 -3.84 4.73 -14.41
CA LYS A 120 -3.73 6.17 -14.17
C LYS A 120 -4.83 6.65 -13.25
N ALA A 121 -4.47 7.40 -12.22
CA ALA A 121 -5.42 8.13 -11.39
C ALA A 121 -5.34 9.63 -11.69
N ILE A 122 -6.48 10.30 -11.70
CA ILE A 122 -6.62 11.72 -12.00
C ILE A 122 -7.56 12.33 -10.97
N ALA A 123 -7.14 13.38 -10.26
CA ALA A 123 -7.99 14.15 -9.36
C ALA A 123 -7.65 15.65 -9.50
N GLY A 124 -8.50 16.43 -10.17
CA GLY A 124 -8.18 17.81 -10.54
C GLY A 124 -6.88 17.92 -11.34
N PRO A 125 -5.90 18.71 -10.88
CA PRO A 125 -4.60 18.84 -11.54
C PRO A 125 -3.66 17.65 -11.26
N LEU A 126 -3.97 16.82 -10.24
CA LEU A 126 -3.09 15.75 -9.81
C LEU A 126 -3.17 14.53 -10.73
N ARG A 127 -2.03 13.92 -10.95
CA ARG A 127 -1.87 12.69 -11.73
C ARG A 127 -0.98 11.73 -10.98
N ASP A 128 -1.35 10.46 -10.98
CA ASP A 128 -0.51 9.37 -10.49
C ASP A 128 -0.67 8.16 -11.42
N SER A 129 0.40 7.39 -11.63
CA SER A 129 0.32 6.23 -12.50
C SER A 129 1.24 5.11 -12.07
N VAL A 130 0.91 3.91 -12.54
CA VAL A 130 1.74 2.72 -12.41
C VAL A 130 1.50 1.79 -13.59
N THR A 131 2.57 1.22 -14.12
CA THR A 131 2.47 0.15 -15.13
C THR A 131 2.54 -1.19 -14.44
N LEU A 132 1.52 -2.02 -14.64
CA LEU A 132 1.40 -3.36 -14.08
C LEU A 132 1.56 -4.40 -15.18
N ARG A 133 2.16 -5.53 -14.83
CA ARG A 133 2.14 -6.75 -15.61
C ARG A 133 1.27 -7.79 -14.89
N VAL A 134 0.14 -8.11 -15.51
CA VAL A 134 -0.91 -8.97 -14.94
C VAL A 134 -0.98 -10.29 -15.70
N GLY A 135 -1.03 -11.39 -14.98
CA GLY A 135 -1.11 -12.73 -15.57
C GLY A 135 -0.47 -13.79 -14.68
N ASN A 136 -0.24 -14.97 -15.23
CA ASN A 136 0.48 -16.03 -14.53
C ASN A 136 1.94 -15.63 -14.32
N VAL A 137 2.23 -15.04 -13.19
CA VAL A 137 3.59 -14.78 -12.73
C VAL A 137 4.09 -16.08 -12.12
N LEU A 138 5.12 -16.69 -12.73
CA LEU A 138 5.79 -17.85 -12.14
C LEU A 138 6.23 -17.48 -10.74
N LYS A 139 5.58 -18.06 -9.72
CA LYS A 139 5.98 -17.87 -8.32
C LYS A 139 7.43 -18.35 -8.21
N PRO A 140 8.38 -17.51 -7.79
CA PRO A 140 9.72 -17.99 -7.52
C PRO A 140 9.59 -19.14 -6.52
N LYS A 141 10.25 -20.28 -6.80
CA LYS A 141 10.31 -21.40 -5.84
C LYS A 141 10.75 -20.80 -4.50
N ARG A 142 9.90 -20.92 -3.47
CA ARG A 142 10.33 -20.59 -2.11
C ARG A 142 11.60 -21.35 -1.85
N LEU A 143 12.71 -20.66 -1.70
CA LEU A 143 13.92 -21.23 -1.14
C LEU A 143 13.50 -21.74 0.26
N GLN A 144 13.40 -23.04 0.39
CA GLN A 144 13.25 -23.65 1.72
C GLN A 144 14.55 -23.32 2.44
N GLY A 145 14.48 -22.38 3.39
CA GLY A 145 15.59 -22.13 4.29
C GLY A 145 15.96 -23.45 5.00
N PRO A 146 17.24 -23.60 5.40
CA PRO A 146 17.67 -24.80 6.09
C PRO A 146 16.73 -25.07 7.27
N ARG A 147 16.19 -26.28 7.37
CA ARG A 147 15.42 -26.72 8.53
C ARG A 147 16.29 -26.53 9.76
N ARG A 148 15.88 -25.69 10.70
CA ARG A 148 16.51 -25.65 12.01
C ARG A 148 16.39 -27.05 12.61
N THR A 149 17.47 -27.79 12.64
CA THR A 149 17.59 -28.98 13.49
C THR A 149 17.58 -28.46 14.93
N VAL A 150 16.49 -28.70 15.62
CA VAL A 150 16.43 -28.50 17.07
C VAL A 150 17.32 -29.57 17.66
N ASN A 151 18.48 -29.17 18.18
CA ASN A 151 19.32 -30.06 18.97
C ASN A 151 18.53 -30.45 20.23
N PRO A 152 18.27 -31.73 20.50
CA PRO A 152 17.64 -32.15 21.74
C PRO A 152 18.56 -31.75 22.91
N GLN A 153 17.95 -31.08 23.89
CA GLN A 153 18.62 -30.74 25.14
C GLN A 153 19.05 -32.04 25.85
N PRO A 154 20.24 -32.10 26.42
CA PRO A 154 20.61 -33.24 27.24
C PRO A 154 19.71 -33.31 28.46
N THR A 155 19.06 -34.43 28.64
CA THR A 155 18.32 -34.78 29.89
C THR A 155 19.34 -35.06 30.98
N ASN A 156 19.31 -34.22 32.03
CA ASN A 156 19.95 -34.53 33.31
C ASN A 156 19.19 -35.61 34.06
#